data_f853127363d473abdb9f985af6460e50
#
_entry.id   f853127363d473abdb9f985af6460e50
#
_cell.length_a   1.000
_cell.length_b   1.000
_cell.length_c   1.000
_cell.angle_alpha   90.00
_cell.angle_beta   90.00
_cell.angle_gamma   90.00
#
_symmetry.space_group_name_H-M   'P 1'
#
loop_
_entity.id
_entity.type
_entity.pdbx_description
1 polymer ?
#
loop_
_entity_poly.entity_id
_entity_poly.type
_entity_poly.pdbx_seq_one_letter_code
_entity_poly.pdbx_strand_id
1 'polypeptide(L)'
;HVLAVILGWISMAFAMAMMYITPALGNTKLWSEKLGVWNCFIWNLGLGLGLTLLWFGMSSGREYSDMIWPIDLAIIFGILTPLCLNVIMTIKTRRTQGIYTTNWFFGAATFMVIIVFSVGNSPEFFQLTGLTEAYLTWWFAHNVLGLWITPVAAAISYYIVPKVTGNPLYSHRIGHLHFWSVVVFYSTPAAHHLMSAPLPEWLKSFASVEGVLILVPAIAFVSNL
;
A
#
# COMPACT_ATOMS: atom_id res chain seq x y z
N HIS A 1 10.27 6.53 14.37
CA HIS A 1 8.84 6.69 14.75
C HIS A 1 7.92 6.40 13.55
N VAL A 2 8.11 7.08 12.41
CA VAL A 2 7.26 6.92 11.21
C VAL A 2 7.21 5.47 10.74
N LEU A 3 8.36 4.82 10.59
CA LEU A 3 8.43 3.41 10.17
C LEU A 3 7.77 2.45 11.16
N ALA A 4 7.91 2.68 12.47
CA ALA A 4 7.23 1.88 13.48
C ALA A 4 5.70 2.01 13.37
N VAL A 5 5.19 3.20 13.05
CA VAL A 5 3.75 3.42 12.84
C VAL A 5 3.29 2.79 11.51
N ILE A 6 3.96 3.10 10.41
CA ILE A 6 3.53 2.67 9.07
C ILE A 6 3.71 1.16 8.90
N LEU A 7 4.91 0.63 9.12
CA LEU A 7 5.21 -0.78 8.90
C LEU A 7 4.82 -1.64 10.11
N GLY A 8 5.01 -1.13 11.32
CA GLY A 8 4.72 -1.88 12.54
C GLY A 8 3.23 -1.95 12.81
N TRP A 9 2.59 -0.84 13.10
CA TRP A 9 1.20 -0.83 13.54
C TRP A 9 0.22 -0.94 12.38
N ILE A 10 0.22 0.02 11.46
CA ILE A 10 -0.81 0.12 10.41
C ILE A 10 -0.73 -1.08 9.45
N SER A 11 0.45 -1.35 8.90
CA SER A 11 0.59 -2.40 7.89
C SER A 11 0.40 -3.81 8.45
N MET A 12 0.80 -4.06 9.70
CA MET A 12 0.51 -5.35 10.34
C MET A 12 -0.99 -5.53 10.61
N ALA A 13 -1.69 -4.49 11.06
CA ALA A 13 -3.15 -4.53 11.20
C ALA A 13 -3.84 -4.77 9.85
N PHE A 14 -3.35 -4.17 8.78
CA PHE A 14 -3.84 -4.38 7.42
C PHE A 14 -3.62 -5.82 6.94
N ALA A 15 -2.42 -6.38 7.15
CA ALA A 15 -2.13 -7.77 6.81
C ALA A 15 -3.07 -8.74 7.54
N MET A 16 -3.31 -8.50 8.83
CA MET A 16 -4.27 -9.28 9.62
C MET A 16 -5.70 -9.15 9.05
N ALA A 17 -6.15 -7.94 8.75
CA ALA A 17 -7.45 -7.69 8.14
C ALA A 17 -7.60 -8.41 6.80
N MET A 18 -6.58 -8.36 5.94
CA MET A 18 -6.57 -9.06 4.66
C MET A 18 -6.68 -10.57 4.83
N MET A 19 -5.90 -11.16 5.74
CA MET A 19 -5.92 -12.62 5.99
C MET A 19 -7.24 -13.11 6.58
N TYR A 20 -8.00 -12.23 7.26
CA TYR A 20 -9.31 -12.55 7.79
C TYR A 20 -10.44 -12.26 6.79
N ILE A 21 -10.45 -11.08 6.18
CA ILE A 21 -11.56 -10.60 5.36
C ILE A 21 -11.56 -11.29 3.98
N THR A 22 -10.39 -11.50 3.37
CA THR A 22 -10.31 -12.09 2.02
C THR A 22 -10.98 -13.47 1.92
N PRO A 23 -10.66 -14.45 2.79
CA PRO A 23 -11.33 -15.73 2.74
C PRO A 23 -12.80 -15.66 3.14
N ALA A 24 -13.17 -14.78 4.08
CA ALA A 24 -14.55 -14.59 4.49
C ALA A 24 -15.44 -14.13 3.32
N LEU A 25 -15.01 -13.14 2.57
CA LEU A 25 -15.71 -12.64 1.37
C LEU A 25 -15.69 -13.63 0.19
N GLY A 26 -14.67 -14.46 0.12
CA GLY A 26 -14.54 -15.51 -0.89
C GLY A 26 -15.29 -16.80 -0.56
N ASN A 27 -15.89 -16.90 0.61
CA ASN A 27 -16.45 -18.15 1.14
C ASN A 27 -15.47 -19.33 0.99
N THR A 28 -14.23 -19.10 1.38
CA THR A 28 -13.11 -20.05 1.24
C THR A 28 -12.23 -20.01 2.49
N LYS A 29 -11.19 -20.83 2.51
CA LYS A 29 -10.11 -20.75 3.53
C LYS A 29 -8.97 -19.90 3.00
N LEU A 30 -8.16 -19.38 3.92
CA LEU A 30 -6.88 -18.79 3.55
C LEU A 30 -6.07 -19.81 2.76
N TRP A 31 -5.48 -19.41 1.64
CA TRP A 31 -4.75 -20.33 0.75
C TRP A 31 -3.63 -21.07 1.49
N SER A 32 -2.91 -20.38 2.34
CA SER A 32 -1.88 -20.97 3.18
C SER A 32 -1.82 -20.35 4.57
N GLU A 33 -2.30 -21.08 5.57
CA GLU A 33 -2.17 -20.66 6.98
C GLU A 33 -0.70 -20.65 7.41
N LYS A 34 0.11 -21.61 6.92
CA LYS A 34 1.55 -21.67 7.21
C LYS A 34 2.26 -20.41 6.70
N LEU A 35 1.91 -19.95 5.49
CA LEU A 35 2.47 -18.73 4.94
C LEU A 35 2.02 -17.50 5.72
N GLY A 36 0.79 -17.50 6.24
CA GLY A 36 0.30 -16.43 7.13
C GLY A 36 1.09 -16.36 8.43
N VAL A 37 1.34 -17.49 9.08
CA VAL A 37 2.16 -17.56 10.29
C VAL A 37 3.61 -17.13 10.01
N TRP A 38 4.19 -17.64 8.92
CA TRP A 38 5.52 -17.23 8.46
C TRP A 38 5.60 -15.71 8.24
N ASN A 39 4.62 -15.16 7.55
CA ASN A 39 4.57 -13.73 7.27
C ASN A 39 4.53 -12.90 8.56
N CYS A 40 3.71 -13.29 9.54
CA CYS A 40 3.66 -12.64 10.85
C CYS A 40 5.01 -12.69 11.57
N PHE A 41 5.66 -13.87 11.60
CA PHE A 41 6.96 -14.05 12.27
C PHE A 41 8.06 -13.21 11.61
N ILE A 42 8.21 -13.30 10.29
CA ILE A 42 9.25 -12.57 9.55
C ILE A 42 9.01 -11.07 9.59
N TRP A 43 7.74 -10.63 9.60
CA TRP A 43 7.42 -9.21 9.74
C TRP A 43 7.92 -8.64 11.06
N ASN A 44 7.60 -9.30 12.17
CA ASN A 44 8.08 -8.85 13.49
C ASN A 44 9.60 -8.88 13.59
N LEU A 45 10.25 -9.93 13.05
CA LEU A 45 11.70 -10.05 13.05
C LEU A 45 12.35 -8.94 12.19
N GLY A 46 11.88 -8.74 10.96
CA GLY A 46 12.42 -7.75 10.03
C GLY A 46 12.23 -6.32 10.53
N LEU A 47 11.04 -6.01 11.05
CA LEU A 47 10.77 -4.71 11.66
C LEU A 47 11.63 -4.48 12.91
N GLY A 48 11.70 -5.46 13.81
CA GLY A 48 12.50 -5.37 15.02
C GLY A 48 13.99 -5.16 14.71
N LEU A 49 14.52 -5.90 13.75
CA LEU A 49 15.90 -5.74 13.28
C LEU A 49 16.10 -4.35 12.64
N GLY A 50 15.24 -3.95 11.74
CA GLY A 50 15.32 -2.65 11.06
C GLY A 50 15.28 -1.47 12.03
N LEU A 51 14.34 -1.48 12.99
CA LEU A 51 14.27 -0.44 14.02
C LEU A 51 15.49 -0.44 14.96
N THR A 52 16.04 -1.62 15.26
CA THR A 52 17.25 -1.74 16.06
C THR A 52 18.46 -1.14 15.32
N LEU A 53 18.61 -1.42 14.04
CA LEU A 53 19.67 -0.85 13.22
C LEU A 53 19.56 0.68 13.12
N LEU A 54 18.35 1.20 12.94
CA LEU A 54 18.09 2.65 12.99
C LEU A 54 18.46 3.27 14.34
N TRP A 55 18.17 2.58 15.45
CA TRP A 55 18.56 3.02 16.80
C TRP A 55 20.08 3.16 16.94
N PHE A 56 20.85 2.31 16.29
CA PHE A 56 22.32 2.38 16.23
C PHE A 56 22.85 3.31 15.13
N GLY A 57 22.00 4.09 14.48
CA GLY A 57 22.41 5.07 13.47
C GLY A 57 22.67 4.49 12.09
N MET A 58 22.29 3.23 11.84
CA MET A 58 22.35 2.62 10.51
C MET A 58 21.10 2.98 9.72
N SER A 59 21.16 4.08 9.00
CA SER A 59 20.05 4.66 8.23
C SER A 59 20.50 4.94 6.80
N SER A 60 19.57 4.80 5.84
CA SER A 60 19.77 5.28 4.47
C SER A 60 19.71 6.80 4.35
N GLY A 61 19.15 7.48 5.36
CA GLY A 61 18.92 8.92 5.35
C GLY A 61 17.74 9.37 4.47
N ARG A 62 16.99 8.43 3.89
CA ARG A 62 15.84 8.73 3.03
C ARG A 62 14.55 8.77 3.84
N GLU A 63 13.82 9.86 3.69
CA GLU A 63 12.57 10.09 4.41
C GLU A 63 11.52 9.02 4.07
N TYR A 64 10.88 8.46 5.07
CA TYR A 64 9.94 7.32 5.00
C TYR A 64 10.56 5.98 4.54
N SER A 65 11.80 5.95 4.05
CA SER A 65 12.54 4.76 3.62
C SER A 65 13.91 4.74 4.30
N ASP A 66 13.93 4.95 5.61
CA ASP A 66 15.17 5.10 6.39
C ASP A 66 15.93 3.80 6.59
N MET A 67 15.30 2.63 6.43
CA MET A 67 15.98 1.35 6.57
C MET A 67 17.00 1.18 5.44
N ILE A 68 18.11 0.53 5.77
CA ILE A 68 19.13 0.22 4.77
C ILE A 68 18.59 -0.80 3.75
N TRP A 69 19.00 -0.67 2.50
CA TRP A 69 18.45 -1.46 1.38
C TRP A 69 18.41 -3.00 1.59
N PRO A 70 19.36 -3.66 2.30
CA PRO A 70 19.23 -5.10 2.54
C PRO A 70 18.01 -5.47 3.40
N ILE A 71 17.64 -4.60 4.35
CA ILE A 71 16.44 -4.78 5.18
C ILE A 71 15.18 -4.58 4.34
N ASP A 72 15.14 -3.52 3.52
CA ASP A 72 14.01 -3.26 2.63
C ASP A 72 13.82 -4.38 1.58
N LEU A 73 14.90 -4.95 1.04
CA LEU A 73 14.80 -6.14 0.20
C LEU A 73 14.25 -7.36 0.96
N ALA A 74 14.68 -7.56 2.20
CA ALA A 74 14.12 -8.62 3.05
C ALA A 74 12.62 -8.39 3.32
N ILE A 75 12.17 -7.14 3.49
CA ILE A 75 10.76 -6.77 3.59
C ILE A 75 10.01 -7.12 2.29
N ILE A 76 10.53 -6.73 1.13
CA ILE A 76 9.89 -6.99 -0.17
C ILE A 76 9.72 -8.49 -0.40
N PHE A 77 10.79 -9.27 -0.27
CA PHE A 77 10.77 -10.70 -0.60
C PHE A 77 10.26 -11.58 0.55
N GLY A 78 10.54 -11.23 1.80
CA GLY A 78 10.15 -12.03 2.96
C GLY A 78 8.77 -11.71 3.53
N ILE A 79 8.25 -10.52 3.28
CA ILE A 79 7.00 -10.03 3.87
C ILE A 79 5.96 -9.71 2.79
N LEU A 80 6.24 -8.73 1.93
CA LEU A 80 5.24 -8.20 1.00
C LEU A 80 4.89 -9.20 -0.10
N THR A 81 5.88 -9.88 -0.67
CA THR A 81 5.65 -10.88 -1.72
C THR A 81 4.86 -12.09 -1.19
N PRO A 82 5.20 -12.71 -0.05
CA PRO A 82 4.40 -13.78 0.55
C PRO A 82 2.97 -13.34 0.91
N LEU A 83 2.78 -12.10 1.42
CA LEU A 83 1.46 -11.56 1.69
C LEU A 83 0.63 -11.45 0.40
N CYS A 84 1.21 -10.84 -0.63
CA CYS A 84 0.58 -10.70 -1.95
C CYS A 84 0.17 -12.05 -2.52
N LEU A 85 1.08 -13.02 -2.49
CA LEU A 85 0.82 -14.38 -2.97
C LEU A 85 -0.34 -15.03 -2.20
N ASN A 86 -0.35 -14.94 -0.87
CA ASN A 86 -1.39 -15.53 -0.04
C ASN A 86 -2.77 -14.90 -0.31
N VAL A 87 -2.82 -13.56 -0.40
CA VAL A 87 -4.07 -12.82 -0.70
C VAL A 87 -4.58 -13.17 -2.10
N ILE A 88 -3.74 -13.09 -3.14
CA ILE A 88 -4.15 -13.35 -4.53
C ILE A 88 -4.58 -14.81 -4.71
N MET A 89 -3.86 -15.75 -4.14
CA MET A 89 -4.22 -17.17 -4.23
C MET A 89 -5.50 -17.48 -3.45
N THR A 90 -5.75 -16.81 -2.32
CA THR A 90 -7.03 -16.90 -1.60
C THR A 90 -8.18 -16.36 -2.46
N ILE A 91 -7.98 -15.21 -3.12
CA ILE A 91 -8.98 -14.67 -4.07
C ILE A 91 -9.24 -15.63 -5.23
N LYS A 92 -8.20 -16.28 -5.76
CA LYS A 92 -8.35 -17.28 -6.85
C LYS A 92 -9.14 -18.51 -6.44
N THR A 93 -8.99 -18.95 -5.19
CA THR A 93 -9.69 -20.14 -4.66
C THR A 93 -11.09 -19.84 -4.11
N ARG A 94 -11.61 -18.63 -4.31
CA ARG A 94 -12.95 -18.23 -3.88
C ARG A 94 -14.03 -19.13 -4.48
N ARG A 95 -15.12 -19.29 -3.74
CA ARG A 95 -16.32 -20.01 -4.17
C ARG A 95 -17.46 -19.09 -4.60
N THR A 96 -17.30 -17.78 -4.40
CA THR A 96 -18.25 -16.76 -4.86
C THR A 96 -18.06 -16.48 -6.34
N GLN A 97 -19.15 -16.14 -7.06
CA GLN A 97 -19.11 -15.88 -8.51
C GLN A 97 -18.32 -14.62 -8.87
N GLY A 98 -18.32 -13.60 -8.05
CA GLY A 98 -17.62 -12.33 -8.29
C GLY A 98 -16.50 -12.09 -7.31
N ILE A 99 -15.68 -11.08 -7.59
CA ILE A 99 -14.72 -10.54 -6.63
C ILE A 99 -15.38 -9.31 -5.99
N TYR A 100 -15.59 -9.38 -4.68
CA TYR A 100 -16.14 -8.25 -3.93
C TYR A 100 -15.16 -7.06 -3.95
N THR A 101 -15.67 -5.85 -3.94
CA THR A 101 -14.87 -4.61 -4.02
C THR A 101 -13.68 -4.61 -3.06
N THR A 102 -13.86 -5.01 -1.80
CA THR A 102 -12.78 -5.14 -0.81
C THR A 102 -11.65 -6.06 -1.28
N ASN A 103 -11.98 -7.25 -1.80
CA ASN A 103 -10.97 -8.20 -2.28
C ASN A 103 -10.23 -7.71 -3.54
N TRP A 104 -10.91 -6.91 -4.36
CA TRP A 104 -10.29 -6.25 -5.49
C TRP A 104 -9.21 -5.25 -5.03
N PHE A 105 -9.54 -4.40 -4.05
CA PHE A 105 -8.60 -3.47 -3.45
C PHE A 105 -7.43 -4.18 -2.76
N PHE A 106 -7.70 -5.23 -1.98
CA PHE A 106 -6.65 -5.97 -1.28
C PHE A 106 -5.66 -6.63 -2.24
N GLY A 107 -6.15 -7.31 -3.28
CA GLY A 107 -5.29 -7.93 -4.28
C GLY A 107 -4.40 -6.92 -5.00
N ALA A 108 -4.98 -5.79 -5.39
CA ALA A 108 -4.22 -4.74 -6.07
C ALA A 108 -3.24 -4.03 -5.13
N ALA A 109 -3.66 -3.65 -3.92
CA ALA A 109 -2.79 -2.95 -2.97
C ALA A 109 -1.56 -3.79 -2.56
N THR A 110 -1.73 -5.11 -2.35
CA THR A 110 -0.60 -6.00 -2.05
C THR A 110 0.39 -6.13 -3.20
N PHE A 111 -0.06 -6.04 -4.44
CA PHE A 111 0.81 -6.01 -5.61
C PHE A 111 1.49 -4.63 -5.76
N MET A 112 0.74 -3.56 -5.59
CA MET A 112 1.25 -2.19 -5.73
C MET A 112 2.30 -1.84 -4.67
N VAL A 113 2.15 -2.29 -3.44
CA VAL A 113 3.14 -2.01 -2.38
C VAL A 113 4.51 -2.63 -2.69
N ILE A 114 4.57 -3.76 -3.39
CA ILE A 114 5.83 -4.35 -3.84
C ILE A 114 6.52 -3.39 -4.83
N ILE A 115 5.77 -2.84 -5.78
CA ILE A 115 6.29 -1.86 -6.75
C ILE A 115 6.77 -0.59 -6.02
N VAL A 116 5.97 -0.08 -5.10
CA VAL A 116 6.28 1.13 -4.32
C VAL A 116 7.59 0.95 -3.55
N PHE A 117 7.77 -0.16 -2.84
CA PHE A 117 9.01 -0.46 -2.13
C PHE A 117 10.19 -0.68 -3.08
N SER A 118 9.99 -1.32 -4.23
CA SER A 118 11.04 -1.53 -5.22
C SER A 118 11.52 -0.21 -5.81
N VAL A 119 10.62 0.69 -6.16
CA VAL A 119 10.96 2.04 -6.68
C VAL A 119 11.60 2.89 -5.57
N GLY A 120 11.07 2.84 -4.33
CA GLY A 120 11.61 3.58 -3.20
C GLY A 120 13.05 3.22 -2.85
N ASN A 121 13.45 1.97 -3.09
CA ASN A 121 14.82 1.50 -2.86
C ASN A 121 15.75 1.68 -4.07
N SER A 122 15.22 2.05 -5.23
CA SER A 122 16.01 2.24 -6.44
C SER A 122 17.13 3.30 -6.29
N PRO A 123 16.97 4.42 -5.56
CA PRO A 123 18.06 5.38 -5.38
C PRO A 123 19.29 4.78 -4.72
N GLU A 124 19.12 3.99 -3.66
CA GLU A 124 20.26 3.36 -2.97
C GLU A 124 20.87 2.25 -3.81
N PHE A 125 20.05 1.42 -4.44
CA PHE A 125 20.52 0.31 -5.26
C PHE A 125 21.31 0.78 -6.49
N PHE A 126 20.84 1.85 -7.16
CA PHE A 126 21.49 2.42 -8.35
C PHE A 126 22.42 3.60 -8.03
N GLN A 127 22.62 3.91 -6.74
CA GLN A 127 23.45 5.03 -6.27
C GLN A 127 23.04 6.38 -6.91
N LEU A 128 21.73 6.59 -7.04
CA LEU A 128 21.16 7.83 -7.55
C LEU A 128 21.32 8.94 -6.50
N THR A 129 21.59 10.15 -6.96
CA THR A 129 21.83 11.30 -6.09
C THR A 129 21.06 12.54 -6.54
N GLY A 130 21.00 13.54 -5.67
CA GLY A 130 20.46 14.86 -5.97
C GLY A 130 18.95 14.84 -6.24
N LEU A 131 18.50 15.54 -7.27
CA LEU A 131 17.08 15.73 -7.56
C LEU A 131 16.35 14.42 -7.87
N THR A 132 17.01 13.48 -8.54
CA THR A 132 16.43 12.16 -8.86
C THR A 132 16.18 11.35 -7.59
N GLU A 133 17.14 11.30 -6.69
CA GLU A 133 16.98 10.65 -5.39
C GLU A 133 15.84 11.31 -4.59
N ALA A 134 15.85 12.63 -4.48
CA ALA A 134 14.81 13.36 -3.75
C ALA A 134 13.41 13.09 -4.34
N TYR A 135 13.29 13.06 -5.67
CA TYR A 135 12.01 12.80 -6.33
C TYR A 135 11.53 11.36 -6.08
N LEU A 136 12.39 10.36 -6.21
CA LEU A 136 12.01 8.96 -5.98
C LEU A 136 11.72 8.66 -4.51
N THR A 137 12.43 9.30 -3.58
CA THR A 137 12.14 9.23 -2.15
C THR A 137 10.74 9.78 -1.83
N TRP A 138 10.39 10.95 -2.37
CA TRP A 138 9.05 11.50 -2.18
C TRP A 138 7.98 10.78 -2.99
N TRP A 139 8.32 10.22 -4.14
CA TRP A 139 7.41 9.33 -4.86
C TRP A 139 7.08 8.07 -4.02
N PHE A 140 8.08 7.51 -3.34
CA PHE A 140 7.86 6.41 -2.38
C PHE A 140 6.95 6.84 -1.22
N ALA A 141 7.30 7.90 -0.52
CA ALA A 141 6.53 8.40 0.62
C ALA A 141 5.09 8.69 0.25
N HIS A 142 4.86 9.33 -0.90
CA HIS A 142 3.55 9.61 -1.45
C HIS A 142 2.77 8.32 -1.74
N ASN A 143 3.39 7.36 -2.42
CA ASN A 143 2.71 6.16 -2.89
C ASN A 143 2.55 5.07 -1.81
N VAL A 144 3.38 5.03 -0.77
CA VAL A 144 3.08 4.16 0.38
C VAL A 144 1.77 4.57 1.06
N LEU A 145 1.45 5.86 1.06
CA LEU A 145 0.15 6.34 1.53
C LEU A 145 -0.96 6.07 0.50
N GLY A 146 -0.75 6.42 -0.76
CA GLY A 146 -1.76 6.39 -1.81
C GLY A 146 -2.07 5.04 -2.43
N LEU A 147 -1.08 4.16 -2.52
CA LEU A 147 -1.26 2.84 -3.14
C LEU A 147 -1.26 1.68 -2.14
N TRP A 148 -0.92 1.94 -0.88
CA TRP A 148 -0.97 0.94 0.19
C TRP A 148 -1.98 1.33 1.28
N ILE A 149 -1.72 2.41 2.02
CA ILE A 149 -2.54 2.74 3.19
C ILE A 149 -3.98 3.12 2.80
N THR A 150 -4.15 4.05 1.87
CA THR A 150 -5.47 4.54 1.46
C THR A 150 -6.36 3.43 0.88
N PRO A 151 -5.92 2.64 -0.11
CA PRO A 151 -6.78 1.62 -0.69
C PRO A 151 -7.11 0.49 0.30
N VAL A 152 -6.19 0.13 1.19
CA VAL A 152 -6.47 -0.91 2.19
C VAL A 152 -7.45 -0.41 3.25
N ALA A 153 -7.29 0.82 3.72
CA ALA A 153 -8.23 1.44 4.66
C ALA A 153 -9.64 1.54 4.05
N ALA A 154 -9.74 1.97 2.78
CA ALA A 154 -11.00 2.00 2.05
C ALA A 154 -11.62 0.60 1.89
N ALA A 155 -10.81 -0.40 1.57
CA ALA A 155 -11.25 -1.78 1.47
C ALA A 155 -11.83 -2.32 2.78
N ILE A 156 -11.17 -2.05 3.90
CA ILE A 156 -11.65 -2.41 5.23
C ILE A 156 -12.98 -1.70 5.52
N SER A 157 -13.11 -0.43 5.17
CA SER A 157 -14.36 0.33 5.33
C SER A 157 -15.49 -0.28 4.49
N TYR A 158 -15.22 -0.67 3.25
CA TYR A 158 -16.18 -1.37 2.37
C TYR A 158 -16.61 -2.75 2.88
N TYR A 159 -15.88 -3.33 3.81
CA TYR A 159 -16.27 -4.56 4.50
C TYR A 159 -17.01 -4.26 5.81
N ILE A 160 -16.45 -3.39 6.64
CA ILE A 160 -16.96 -3.17 8.01
C ILE A 160 -18.27 -2.41 8.00
N VAL A 161 -18.38 -1.31 7.22
CA VAL A 161 -19.58 -0.45 7.23
C VAL A 161 -20.82 -1.24 6.81
N PRO A 162 -20.84 -1.95 5.67
CA PRO A 162 -21.99 -2.78 5.30
C PRO A 162 -22.31 -3.85 6.34
N LYS A 163 -21.30 -4.45 6.95
CA LYS A 163 -21.50 -5.51 7.93
C LYS A 163 -22.10 -5.01 9.25
N VAL A 164 -21.69 -3.82 9.70
CA VAL A 164 -22.18 -3.22 10.96
C VAL A 164 -23.57 -2.61 10.79
N THR A 165 -23.80 -1.94 9.66
CA THR A 165 -25.09 -1.28 9.37
C THR A 165 -26.15 -2.25 8.88
N GLY A 166 -25.76 -3.44 8.39
CA GLY A 166 -26.66 -4.37 7.73
C GLY A 166 -27.09 -3.95 6.32
N ASN A 167 -26.54 -2.84 5.80
CA ASN A 167 -26.83 -2.32 4.48
C ASN A 167 -25.72 -2.73 3.49
N PRO A 168 -26.06 -3.15 2.26
CA PRO A 168 -25.06 -3.45 1.24
C PRO A 168 -24.37 -2.15 0.77
N LEU A 169 -23.21 -2.29 0.12
CA LEU A 169 -22.62 -1.18 -0.63
C LEU A 169 -23.61 -0.64 -1.65
N TYR A 170 -23.68 0.68 -1.79
CA TYR A 170 -24.57 1.32 -2.77
C TYR A 170 -24.29 0.81 -4.18
N SER A 171 -23.03 0.69 -4.59
CA SER A 171 -22.68 0.21 -5.93
C SER A 171 -21.27 -0.35 -6.03
N HIS A 172 -21.12 -1.58 -6.50
CA HIS A 172 -19.81 -2.12 -6.86
C HIS A 172 -19.14 -1.35 -8.00
N ARG A 173 -19.91 -0.75 -8.92
CA ARG A 173 -19.36 0.08 -10.01
C ARG A 173 -18.73 1.36 -9.48
N ILE A 174 -19.35 2.01 -8.50
CA ILE A 174 -18.76 3.18 -7.82
C ILE A 174 -17.50 2.75 -7.04
N GLY A 175 -17.51 1.57 -6.42
CA GLY A 175 -16.32 1.00 -5.80
C GLY A 175 -15.15 0.80 -6.78
N HIS A 176 -15.43 0.34 -7.99
CA HIS A 176 -14.41 0.25 -9.05
C HIS A 176 -13.97 1.63 -9.57
N LEU A 177 -14.90 2.58 -9.71
CA LEU A 177 -14.55 3.97 -10.04
C LEU A 177 -13.61 4.56 -8.98
N HIS A 178 -13.92 4.38 -7.70
CA HIS A 178 -13.05 4.78 -6.59
C HIS A 178 -11.66 4.16 -6.74
N PHE A 179 -11.58 2.84 -6.93
CA PHE A 179 -10.32 2.14 -7.09
C PHE A 179 -9.46 2.71 -8.22
N TRP A 180 -10.01 2.76 -9.43
CA TRP A 180 -9.25 3.20 -10.60
C TRP A 180 -8.86 4.67 -10.53
N SER A 181 -9.72 5.52 -9.97
CA SER A 181 -9.39 6.94 -9.80
C SER A 181 -8.31 7.16 -8.74
N VAL A 182 -8.26 6.36 -7.66
CA VAL A 182 -7.12 6.36 -6.74
C VAL A 182 -5.85 5.95 -7.48
N VAL A 183 -5.89 4.82 -8.20
CA VAL A 183 -4.72 4.31 -8.92
C VAL A 183 -4.18 5.33 -9.93
N VAL A 184 -5.06 5.95 -10.71
CA VAL A 184 -4.65 6.87 -11.77
C VAL A 184 -4.23 8.24 -11.21
N PHE A 185 -5.02 8.83 -10.31
CA PHE A 185 -4.78 10.19 -9.85
C PHE A 185 -3.87 10.30 -8.63
N TYR A 186 -3.60 9.20 -7.95
CA TYR A 186 -2.71 9.22 -6.79
C TYR A 186 -1.30 8.69 -7.11
N SER A 187 -1.16 7.77 -8.09
CA SER A 187 0.12 7.06 -8.28
C SER A 187 1.22 7.88 -8.95
N THR A 188 0.85 8.93 -9.69
CA THR A 188 1.77 9.47 -10.67
C THR A 188 2.66 10.60 -10.15
N PRO A 189 2.24 11.64 -9.44
CA PRO A 189 3.15 12.72 -9.18
C PRO A 189 3.37 13.05 -7.71
N ALA A 190 4.43 12.54 -7.15
CA ALA A 190 4.97 13.07 -5.91
C ALA A 190 5.56 14.50 -6.06
N ALA A 191 5.49 15.10 -7.23
CA ALA A 191 6.08 16.41 -7.52
C ALA A 191 5.49 17.55 -6.66
N HIS A 192 4.26 17.41 -6.18
CA HIS A 192 3.67 18.39 -5.25
C HIS A 192 4.40 18.47 -3.90
N HIS A 193 5.16 17.46 -3.51
CA HIS A 193 6.05 17.51 -2.34
C HIS A 193 7.31 18.34 -2.58
N LEU A 194 7.64 18.58 -3.85
CA LEU A 194 8.88 19.24 -4.28
C LEU A 194 8.64 20.48 -5.15
N MET A 195 7.53 21.21 -4.89
CA MET A 195 7.15 22.37 -5.71
C MET A 195 8.21 23.46 -5.75
N SER A 196 9.02 23.62 -4.70
CA SER A 196 10.11 24.58 -4.63
C SER A 196 11.44 24.05 -5.21
N ALA A 197 11.50 22.76 -5.55
CA ALA A 197 12.68 22.17 -6.15
C ALA A 197 12.79 22.51 -7.66
N PRO A 198 13.97 22.39 -8.27
CA PRO A 198 14.17 22.67 -9.69
C PRO A 198 13.64 21.54 -10.61
N LEU A 199 12.40 21.11 -10.36
CA LEU A 199 11.68 20.17 -11.22
C LEU A 199 11.16 20.87 -12.47
N PRO A 200 10.98 20.14 -13.60
CA PRO A 200 10.33 20.67 -14.78
C PRO A 200 8.92 21.21 -14.48
N GLU A 201 8.58 22.38 -15.02
CA GLU A 201 7.29 23.03 -14.75
C GLU A 201 6.08 22.21 -15.20
N TRP A 202 6.22 21.45 -16.28
CA TRP A 202 5.15 20.54 -16.71
C TRP A 202 4.82 19.49 -15.63
N LEU A 203 5.83 18.98 -14.91
CA LEU A 203 5.65 17.97 -13.88
C LEU A 203 4.96 18.56 -12.63
N LYS A 204 5.33 19.80 -12.27
CA LYS A 204 4.66 20.53 -11.18
C LYS A 204 3.20 20.84 -11.53
N SER A 205 2.94 21.29 -12.74
CA SER A 205 1.58 21.57 -13.23
C SER A 205 0.74 20.31 -13.26
N PHE A 206 1.29 19.21 -13.74
CA PHE A 206 0.63 17.92 -13.77
C PHE A 206 0.27 17.44 -12.35
N ALA A 207 1.21 17.50 -11.40
CA ALA A 207 0.98 17.17 -10.00
C ALA A 207 -0.12 18.02 -9.35
N SER A 208 -0.21 19.30 -9.72
CA SER A 208 -1.26 20.20 -9.22
C SER A 208 -2.65 19.80 -9.75
N VAL A 209 -2.75 19.46 -11.03
CA VAL A 209 -4.01 18.99 -11.63
C VAL A 209 -4.47 17.69 -10.98
N GLU A 210 -3.58 16.72 -10.81
CA GLU A 210 -3.92 15.45 -10.18
C GLU A 210 -4.31 15.62 -8.71
N GLY A 211 -3.69 16.56 -7.99
CA GLY A 211 -4.10 16.93 -6.63
C GLY A 211 -5.57 17.38 -6.56
N VAL A 212 -6.08 18.06 -7.59
CA VAL A 212 -7.52 18.39 -7.70
C VAL A 212 -8.35 17.16 -8.05
N LEU A 213 -7.86 16.31 -8.96
CA LEU A 213 -8.58 15.13 -9.41
C LEU A 213 -8.76 14.05 -8.33
N ILE A 214 -8.00 14.11 -7.23
CA ILE A 214 -8.20 13.27 -6.03
C ILE A 214 -9.59 13.48 -5.38
N LEU A 215 -10.28 14.56 -5.69
CA LEU A 215 -11.69 14.72 -5.29
C LEU A 215 -12.59 13.63 -5.87
N VAL A 216 -12.27 13.09 -7.04
CA VAL A 216 -13.07 12.02 -7.69
C VAL A 216 -13.13 10.76 -6.83
N PRO A 217 -12.00 10.15 -6.44
CA PRO A 217 -12.04 8.98 -5.55
C PRO A 217 -12.63 9.31 -4.17
N ALA A 218 -12.38 10.49 -3.61
CA ALA A 218 -12.96 10.89 -2.32
C ALA A 218 -14.49 10.93 -2.37
N ILE A 219 -15.07 11.57 -3.39
CA ILE A 219 -16.52 11.61 -3.60
C ILE A 219 -17.06 10.20 -3.86
N ALA A 220 -16.40 9.41 -4.70
CA ALA A 220 -16.82 8.03 -5.00
C ALA A 220 -16.81 7.15 -3.74
N PHE A 221 -15.83 7.32 -2.86
CA PHE A 221 -15.75 6.61 -1.58
C PHE A 221 -16.93 6.94 -0.67
N VAL A 222 -17.13 8.24 -0.38
CA VAL A 222 -18.18 8.70 0.54
C VAL A 222 -19.58 8.39 0.00
N SER A 223 -19.79 8.53 -1.32
CA SER A 223 -21.10 8.26 -1.94
C SER A 223 -21.44 6.78 -1.99
N ASN A 224 -20.51 5.89 -1.73
CA ASN A 224 -20.71 4.44 -1.85
C ASN A 224 -20.91 3.72 -0.51
N LEU A 225 -20.68 4.42 0.60
CA LEU A 225 -20.88 3.95 1.97
C LEU A 225 -22.19 4.42 2.57
#